data_5a05a3dd59d9d88389c18c105855f266
#
_entry.id   5a05a3dd59d9d88389c18c105855f266
#
_cell.length_a   1.000
_cell.length_b   1.000
_cell.length_c   1.000
_cell.angle_alpha   90.00
_cell.angle_beta   90.00
_cell.angle_gamma   90.00
#
_symmetry.space_group_name_H-M   'P 1'
#
loop_
_entity.id
_entity.type
_entity.pdbx_description
1 polymer ?
#
loop_
_entity_poly.entity_id
_entity_poly.type
_entity_poly.pdbx_seq_one_letter_code
_entity_poly.pdbx_strand_id
1 'polypeptide(L)'
;MDYSVITHQNILSNAKEVKELGTWIYNHPESALKEHETCKHLMDFYKSKGFEVEGNLCGLDTAFRAIKRNGAGRRVCLMAEYDALPGIGHACGHHLIASMCTSTALAIADALDNGLDGEVAIVGAPAEETG
;
A
#
# COMPACT_ATOMS: atom_id res chain seq x y z
N MET A 1 24.11 -5.32 10.49
CA MET A 1 22.87 -6.11 10.24
C MET A 1 22.63 -6.17 8.75
N ASP A 2 22.28 -7.31 8.23
CA ASP A 2 21.98 -7.47 6.80
C ASP A 2 20.47 -7.29 6.57
N TYR A 3 20.09 -6.10 6.18
CA TYR A 3 18.67 -5.76 5.91
C TYR A 3 18.10 -6.51 4.72
N SER A 4 18.92 -7.04 3.81
CA SER A 4 18.43 -7.85 2.69
C SER A 4 17.81 -9.16 3.16
N VAL A 5 18.38 -9.76 4.21
CA VAL A 5 17.83 -10.97 4.83
C VAL A 5 16.49 -10.67 5.52
N ILE A 6 16.43 -9.59 6.28
CA ILE A 6 15.21 -9.16 6.98
C ILE A 6 14.07 -8.93 5.98
N THR A 7 14.31 -8.14 4.95
CA THR A 7 13.29 -7.82 3.94
C THR A 7 12.83 -9.07 3.18
N HIS A 8 13.75 -9.96 2.81
CA HIS A 8 13.39 -11.21 2.13
C HIS A 8 12.51 -12.11 3.01
N GLN A 9 12.89 -12.29 4.29
CA GLN A 9 12.09 -13.06 5.24
C GLN A 9 10.71 -12.46 5.46
N ASN A 10 10.61 -11.13 5.54
CA ASN A 10 9.35 -10.44 5.70
C ASN A 10 8.44 -10.67 4.48
N ILE A 11 8.95 -10.55 3.26
CA ILE A 11 8.19 -10.82 2.03
C ILE A 11 7.61 -12.24 2.05
N LEU A 12 8.40 -13.23 2.41
CA LEU A 12 7.95 -14.62 2.46
C LEU A 12 6.88 -14.84 3.55
N SER A 13 7.08 -14.27 4.73
CA SER A 13 6.16 -14.45 5.86
C SER A 13 4.80 -13.76 5.65
N ASN A 14 4.78 -12.63 4.93
CA ASN A 14 3.56 -11.87 4.64
C ASN A 14 2.91 -12.24 3.30
N ALA A 15 3.49 -13.14 2.51
CA ALA A 15 3.03 -13.48 1.15
C ALA A 15 1.55 -13.88 1.10
N LYS A 16 1.08 -14.68 2.07
CA LYS A 16 -0.33 -15.11 2.15
C LYS A 16 -1.25 -13.90 2.37
N GLU A 17 -0.96 -13.07 3.35
CA GLU A 17 -1.78 -11.92 3.71
C GLU A 17 -1.84 -10.88 2.59
N VAL A 18 -0.71 -10.61 1.93
CA VAL A 18 -0.64 -9.71 0.77
C VAL A 18 -1.44 -10.27 -0.41
N LYS A 19 -1.39 -11.58 -0.64
CA LYS A 19 -2.21 -12.23 -1.66
C LYS A 19 -3.71 -12.12 -1.35
N GLU A 20 -4.09 -12.31 -0.09
CA GLU A 20 -5.48 -12.16 0.36
C GLU A 20 -5.96 -10.72 0.16
N LEU A 21 -5.13 -9.71 0.47
CA LEU A 21 -5.40 -8.30 0.22
C LEU A 21 -5.65 -8.03 -1.27
N GLY A 22 -4.75 -8.48 -2.14
CA GLY A 22 -4.89 -8.30 -3.60
C GLY A 22 -6.13 -9.02 -4.16
N THR A 23 -6.43 -10.20 -3.65
CA THR A 23 -7.63 -10.96 -4.04
C THR A 23 -8.90 -10.23 -3.59
N TRP A 24 -8.89 -9.65 -2.40
CA TRP A 24 -10.01 -8.85 -1.91
C TRP A 24 -10.27 -7.65 -2.83
N ILE A 25 -9.21 -6.87 -3.16
CA ILE A 25 -9.32 -5.73 -4.07
C ILE A 25 -9.86 -6.16 -5.44
N TYR A 26 -9.34 -7.25 -6.00
CA TYR A 26 -9.80 -7.80 -7.28
C TYR A 26 -11.30 -8.10 -7.29
N ASN A 27 -11.82 -8.64 -6.18
CA ASN A 27 -13.23 -9.02 -6.04
C ASN A 27 -14.16 -7.84 -5.65
N HIS A 28 -13.61 -6.67 -5.35
CA HIS A 28 -14.35 -5.46 -4.99
C HIS A 28 -13.96 -4.30 -5.92
N PRO A 29 -14.20 -4.43 -7.24
CA PRO A 29 -13.79 -3.40 -8.19
C PRO A 29 -14.61 -2.13 -8.01
N GLU A 30 -13.93 -1.03 -7.84
CA GLU A 30 -14.50 0.32 -7.74
C GLU A 30 -13.86 1.22 -8.81
N SER A 31 -14.69 2.00 -9.51
CA SER A 31 -14.20 2.91 -10.55
C SER A 31 -13.56 4.17 -9.96
N ALA A 32 -12.83 4.87 -10.80
CA ALA A 32 -12.13 6.10 -10.49
C ALA A 32 -12.97 7.11 -9.66
N LEU A 33 -12.37 7.64 -8.60
CA LEU A 33 -12.95 8.54 -7.60
C LEU A 33 -14.14 7.96 -6.81
N LYS A 34 -14.35 6.65 -6.88
CA LYS A 34 -15.39 5.92 -6.13
C LYS A 34 -14.81 4.75 -5.31
N GLU A 35 -13.49 4.70 -5.17
CA GLU A 35 -12.74 3.62 -4.51
C GLU A 35 -12.80 3.73 -2.98
N HIS A 36 -14.00 3.97 -2.41
CA HIS A 36 -14.17 4.24 -0.98
C HIS A 36 -13.89 3.03 -0.10
N GLU A 37 -14.41 1.85 -0.50
CA GLU A 37 -14.22 0.63 0.28
C GLU A 37 -12.77 0.14 0.21
N THR A 38 -12.18 0.20 -0.98
CA THR A 38 -10.78 -0.20 -1.18
C THR A 38 -9.83 0.73 -0.42
N CYS A 39 -10.04 2.05 -0.51
CA CYS A 39 -9.26 3.02 0.25
C CYS A 39 -9.34 2.75 1.75
N LYS A 40 -10.56 2.56 2.28
CA LYS A 40 -10.77 2.25 3.69
C LYS A 40 -10.10 0.93 4.08
N HIS A 41 -10.23 -0.10 3.27
CA HIS A 41 -9.63 -1.41 3.53
C HIS A 41 -8.10 -1.34 3.60
N LEU A 42 -7.47 -0.61 2.66
CA LEU A 42 -6.02 -0.38 2.67
C LEU A 42 -5.59 0.44 3.89
N MET A 43 -6.31 1.52 4.23
CA MET A 43 -6.01 2.33 5.42
C MET A 43 -6.06 1.51 6.70
N ASP A 44 -7.10 0.68 6.88
CA ASP A 44 -7.25 -0.18 8.04
C ASP A 44 -6.14 -1.24 8.10
N PHE A 45 -5.76 -1.80 6.95
CA PHE A 45 -4.64 -2.72 6.83
C PHE A 45 -3.33 -2.06 7.31
N TYR A 46 -2.96 -0.89 6.78
CA TYR A 46 -1.72 -0.20 7.17
C TYR A 46 -1.73 0.23 8.64
N LYS A 47 -2.87 0.66 9.18
CA LYS A 47 -3.01 0.93 10.61
C LYS A 47 -2.72 -0.31 11.46
N SER A 48 -3.22 -1.48 11.04
CA SER A 48 -2.98 -2.75 11.75
C SER A 48 -1.50 -3.16 11.75
N LYS A 49 -0.71 -2.66 10.77
CA LYS A 49 0.73 -2.89 10.64
C LYS A 49 1.59 -1.80 11.30
N GLY A 50 0.97 -0.89 12.05
CA GLY A 50 1.68 0.14 12.81
C GLY A 50 2.16 1.34 11.98
N PHE A 51 1.54 1.60 10.83
CA PHE A 51 1.76 2.82 10.07
C PHE A 51 0.91 3.97 10.62
N GLU A 52 1.44 5.19 10.56
CA GLU A 52 0.64 6.41 10.70
C GLU A 52 -0.15 6.62 9.42
N VAL A 53 -1.49 6.70 9.50
CA VAL A 53 -2.36 6.75 8.32
C VAL A 53 -3.22 8.02 8.33
N GLU A 54 -3.20 8.73 7.20
CA GLU A 54 -3.98 9.93 6.93
C GLU A 54 -4.84 9.68 5.68
N GLY A 55 -6.15 9.86 5.81
CA GLY A 55 -7.09 9.81 4.68
C GLY A 55 -7.41 11.20 4.14
N ASN A 56 -8.25 11.25 3.11
CA ASN A 56 -8.64 12.50 2.44
C ASN A 56 -7.42 13.34 2.00
N LEU A 57 -6.42 12.67 1.46
CA LEU A 57 -5.18 13.32 1.05
C LEU A 57 -5.45 14.33 -0.08
N CYS A 58 -4.97 15.56 0.08
CA CYS A 58 -5.20 16.65 -0.88
C CYS A 58 -6.68 16.92 -1.20
N GLY A 59 -7.60 16.59 -0.28
CA GLY A 59 -9.03 16.77 -0.48
C GLY A 59 -9.71 15.71 -1.33
N LEU A 60 -9.04 14.61 -1.64
CA LEU A 60 -9.61 13.45 -2.33
C LEU A 60 -10.02 12.38 -1.33
N ASP A 61 -11.31 12.10 -1.23
CA ASP A 61 -11.89 11.18 -0.24
C ASP A 61 -11.35 9.75 -0.36
N THR A 62 -10.92 9.37 -1.54
CA THR A 62 -10.41 8.04 -1.86
C THR A 62 -8.90 7.97 -1.95
N ALA A 63 -8.19 9.04 -1.52
CA ALA A 63 -6.74 9.08 -1.41
C ALA A 63 -6.29 9.02 0.04
N PHE A 64 -5.15 8.39 0.29
CA PHE A 64 -4.56 8.29 1.62
C PHE A 64 -3.04 8.31 1.57
N ARG A 65 -2.44 8.51 2.72
CA ARG A 65 -1.01 8.31 2.96
C ARG A 65 -0.81 7.46 4.20
N ALA A 66 0.08 6.48 4.12
CA ALA A 66 0.54 5.69 5.25
C ALA A 66 2.06 5.82 5.37
N ILE A 67 2.56 6.10 6.57
CA ILE A 67 3.99 6.36 6.81
C ILE A 67 4.49 5.50 7.96
N LYS A 68 5.71 4.97 7.78
CA LYS A 68 6.51 4.43 8.88
C LYS A 68 7.93 4.96 8.79
N ARG A 69 8.49 5.34 9.94
CA ARG A 69 9.81 5.98 10.01
C ARG A 69 10.60 5.50 11.22
N ASN A 70 11.92 5.57 11.08
CA ASN A 70 12.87 5.41 12.16
C ASN A 70 14.08 6.32 11.90
N GLY A 71 14.44 7.18 12.87
CA GLY A 71 15.59 8.07 12.73
C GLY A 71 15.56 9.01 11.53
N ALA A 72 16.74 9.48 11.14
CA ALA A 72 16.96 10.40 10.03
C ALA A 72 17.72 9.67 8.90
N GLY A 73 17.01 9.33 7.83
CA GLY A 73 17.59 8.62 6.69
C GLY A 73 16.87 8.94 5.39
N ARG A 74 17.04 8.06 4.40
CA ARG A 74 16.37 8.22 3.10
C ARG A 74 14.86 8.03 3.23
N ARG A 75 14.13 8.75 2.40
CA ARG A 75 12.68 8.61 2.26
C ARG A 75 12.34 7.96 0.94
N VAL A 76 11.48 6.95 0.99
CA VAL A 76 10.96 6.24 -0.19
C VAL A 76 9.45 6.38 -0.19
N CYS A 77 8.89 6.72 -1.35
CA CYS A 77 7.45 6.78 -1.55
C CYS A 77 7.04 5.73 -2.59
N LEU A 78 6.02 4.96 -2.26
CA LEU A 78 5.40 3.97 -3.15
C LEU A 78 3.99 4.45 -3.50
N MET A 79 3.65 4.41 -4.80
CA MET A 79 2.33 4.79 -5.29
C MET A 79 1.48 3.54 -5.44
N ALA A 80 0.42 3.43 -4.64
CA ALA A 80 -0.54 2.33 -4.71
C ALA A 80 -1.78 2.81 -5.46
N GLU A 81 -1.99 2.29 -6.66
CA GLU A 81 -3.18 2.49 -7.48
C GLU A 81 -4.17 1.36 -7.20
N TYR A 82 -5.48 1.62 -7.28
CA TYR A 82 -6.50 0.62 -6.97
C TYR A 82 -7.85 0.86 -7.64
N ASP A 83 -7.95 1.82 -8.57
CA ASP A 83 -9.15 1.98 -9.38
C ASP A 83 -9.28 0.85 -10.41
N ALA A 84 -10.53 0.50 -10.72
CA ALA A 84 -10.92 -0.48 -11.69
C ALA A 84 -11.61 0.16 -12.89
N LEU A 85 -11.60 -0.54 -14.02
CA LEU A 85 -12.28 -0.09 -15.23
C LEU A 85 -13.79 -0.35 -15.14
N PRO A 86 -14.64 0.59 -15.55
CA PRO A 86 -16.08 0.38 -15.58
C PRO A 86 -16.47 -0.84 -16.43
N GLY A 87 -17.22 -1.78 -15.84
CA GLY A 87 -17.74 -2.96 -16.52
C GLY A 87 -16.75 -4.11 -16.79
N ILE A 88 -15.44 -3.86 -16.60
CA ILE A 88 -14.39 -4.88 -16.82
C ILE A 88 -13.64 -5.26 -15.53
N GLY A 89 -13.75 -4.44 -14.49
CA GLY A 89 -13.04 -4.67 -13.23
C GLY A 89 -11.54 -4.37 -13.31
N HIS A 90 -10.72 -5.09 -12.55
CA HIS A 90 -9.28 -4.87 -12.44
C HIS A 90 -8.47 -5.42 -13.63
N ALA A 91 -8.86 -5.06 -14.86
CA ALA A 91 -8.17 -5.50 -16.08
C ALA A 91 -6.78 -4.84 -16.26
N CYS A 92 -6.57 -3.64 -15.70
CA CYS A 92 -5.24 -2.98 -15.70
C CYS A 92 -4.28 -3.51 -14.63
N GLY A 93 -4.77 -4.35 -13.71
CA GLY A 93 -3.92 -4.98 -12.70
C GLY A 93 -3.59 -4.12 -11.50
N HIS A 94 -4.34 -3.05 -11.20
CA HIS A 94 -4.08 -2.16 -10.06
C HIS A 94 -4.13 -2.90 -8.71
N HIS A 95 -4.93 -3.95 -8.57
CA HIS A 95 -4.90 -4.83 -7.40
C HIS A 95 -3.52 -5.48 -7.17
N LEU A 96 -2.77 -5.77 -8.24
CA LEU A 96 -1.39 -6.26 -8.16
C LEU A 96 -0.42 -5.13 -7.79
N ILE A 97 -0.62 -3.93 -8.34
CA ILE A 97 0.20 -2.75 -8.00
C ILE A 97 0.06 -2.44 -6.51
N ALA A 98 -1.16 -2.36 -5.99
CA ALA A 98 -1.41 -2.16 -4.56
C ALA A 98 -0.76 -3.27 -3.71
N SER A 99 -0.83 -4.52 -4.15
CA SER A 99 -0.23 -5.66 -3.44
C SER A 99 1.30 -5.59 -3.43
N MET A 100 1.93 -5.24 -4.56
CA MET A 100 3.38 -5.09 -4.66
C MET A 100 3.88 -3.93 -3.78
N CYS A 101 3.19 -2.79 -3.81
CA CYS A 101 3.48 -1.66 -2.93
C CYS A 101 3.38 -2.06 -1.46
N THR A 102 2.32 -2.80 -1.10
CA THR A 102 2.11 -3.28 0.27
C THR A 102 3.23 -4.22 0.71
N SER A 103 3.58 -5.23 -0.09
CA SER A 103 4.66 -6.16 0.21
C SER A 103 6.00 -5.43 0.43
N THR A 104 6.31 -4.49 -0.46
CA THR A 104 7.53 -3.67 -0.39
C THR A 104 7.53 -2.79 0.86
N ALA A 105 6.42 -2.15 1.16
CA ALA A 105 6.29 -1.28 2.34
C ALA A 105 6.46 -2.05 3.65
N LEU A 106 5.87 -3.24 3.77
CA LEU A 106 6.01 -4.10 4.95
C LEU A 106 7.47 -4.56 5.14
N ALA A 107 8.15 -4.90 4.05
CA ALA A 107 9.56 -5.31 4.10
C ALA A 107 10.48 -4.17 4.55
N ILE A 108 10.26 -2.95 4.05
CA ILE A 108 11.02 -1.76 4.48
C ILE A 108 10.67 -1.43 5.94
N ALA A 109 9.39 -1.50 6.31
CA ALA A 109 8.94 -1.23 7.68
C ALA A 109 9.62 -2.16 8.70
N ASP A 110 9.76 -3.44 8.38
CA ASP A 110 10.46 -4.40 9.23
C ASP A 110 11.96 -4.05 9.37
N ALA A 111 12.61 -3.62 8.29
CA ALA A 111 13.99 -3.14 8.35
C ALA A 111 14.11 -1.87 9.22
N LEU A 112 13.15 -0.94 9.15
CA LEU A 112 13.11 0.25 10.01
C LEU A 112 12.94 -0.15 11.50
N ASP A 113 12.06 -1.10 11.79
CA ASP A 113 11.85 -1.63 13.15
C ASP A 113 13.11 -2.35 13.69
N ASN A 114 13.96 -2.84 12.80
CA ASN A 114 15.24 -3.46 13.13
C ASN A 114 16.45 -2.51 13.06
N GLY A 115 16.21 -1.19 13.05
CA GLY A 115 17.25 -0.17 13.22
C GLY A 115 17.77 0.46 11.93
N LEU A 116 17.16 0.20 10.76
CA LEU A 116 17.42 0.99 9.56
C LEU A 116 16.89 2.41 9.76
N ASP A 117 17.71 3.43 9.50
CA ASP A 117 17.26 4.82 9.52
C ASP A 117 16.59 5.19 8.19
N GLY A 118 15.40 5.80 8.27
CA GLY A 118 14.68 6.28 7.10
C GLY A 118 13.17 6.33 7.26
N GLU A 119 12.51 6.43 6.12
CA GLU A 119 11.04 6.49 6.05
C GLU A 119 10.54 5.75 4.80
N VAL A 120 9.47 4.99 4.96
CA VAL A 120 8.66 4.51 3.85
C VAL A 120 7.27 5.14 3.94
N ALA A 121 6.83 5.71 2.83
CA ALA A 121 5.47 6.23 2.65
C ALA A 121 4.77 5.45 1.54
N ILE A 122 3.50 5.16 1.74
CA ILE A 122 2.60 4.69 0.70
C ILE A 122 1.60 5.81 0.45
N VAL A 123 1.44 6.19 -0.80
CA VAL A 123 0.36 7.08 -1.24
C VAL A 123 -0.65 6.23 -2.00
N GLY A 124 -1.86 6.16 -1.45
CA GLY A 124 -3.01 5.60 -2.15
C GLY A 124 -3.48 6.61 -3.19
N ALA A 125 -3.26 6.29 -4.46
CA ALA A 125 -3.53 7.15 -5.61
C ALA A 125 -4.78 6.64 -6.35
N PRO A 126 -5.93 7.32 -6.18
CA PRO A 126 -7.16 6.96 -6.90
C PRO A 126 -7.13 7.46 -8.33
N ALA A 127 -8.03 6.90 -9.16
CA ALA A 127 -8.38 7.44 -10.48
C ALA A 127 -7.22 7.53 -11.49
N GLU A 128 -6.29 6.59 -11.47
CA GLU A 128 -5.15 6.58 -12.41
C GLU A 128 -5.64 6.56 -13.87
N GLU A 129 -6.70 5.78 -14.15
CA GLU A 129 -7.24 5.59 -15.50
C GLU A 129 -7.99 6.81 -16.07
N THR A 130 -8.21 7.83 -15.29
CA THR A 130 -8.92 9.04 -15.77
C THR A 130 -7.99 10.21 -16.13
N GLY A 131 -6.71 10.08 -15.89
CA GLY A 131 -5.66 11.03 -16.28
C GLY A 131 -5.55 12.22 -15.36
#